data_439fe0b9099ca3cb0e96e3c436e6f4b9
#
_entry.id   439fe0b9099ca3cb0e96e3c436e6f4b9
#
_cell.length_a   1.000
_cell.length_b   1.000
_cell.length_c   1.000
_cell.angle_alpha   90.00
_cell.angle_beta   90.00
_cell.angle_gamma   90.00
#
_symmetry.space_group_name_H-M   'P 1'
#
loop_
_entity.id
_entity.type
_entity.pdbx_description
1 polymer ?
#
loop_
_entity_poly.entity_id
_entity_poly.type
_entity_poly.pdbx_seq_one_letter_code
_entity_poly.pdbx_strand_id
1 'polypeptide(L)'
;MIAQGSKEVFLGSTRYQYDPFNYLLATLELPRVSQVLEASRERPYLSVRLELDPHLVGSVIVESGQAAPPRHTDQRAVDVSPLDANLLDAVVRLVRLLEAPAEAPILMPLITREIIYRLLLGAQGGRLRHLATLGGFTTHIARAIQRLRQDFDQP
;
A
#
# COMPACT_ATOMS: atom_id res chain seq x y z
N MET A 1 -3.97 -8.05 -0.85
CA MET A 1 -4.91 -8.90 -0.09
C MET A 1 -5.28 -10.11 -0.92
N ILE A 2 -5.51 -11.25 -0.30
CA ILE A 2 -5.95 -12.47 -0.97
C ILE A 2 -7.44 -12.67 -0.71
N ALA A 3 -8.22 -12.94 -1.75
CA ALA A 3 -9.62 -13.29 -1.64
C ALA A 3 -9.82 -14.81 -1.60
N GLN A 4 -8.94 -15.57 -2.26
CA GLN A 4 -8.98 -17.04 -2.29
C GLN A 4 -7.58 -17.62 -2.51
N GLY A 5 -7.28 -18.70 -1.80
CA GLY A 5 -5.97 -19.35 -1.81
C GLY A 5 -5.00 -18.76 -0.80
N SER A 6 -3.72 -19.11 -0.92
CA SER A 6 -2.66 -18.58 -0.08
C SER A 6 -1.37 -18.39 -0.89
N LYS A 7 -0.48 -17.53 -0.38
CA LYS A 7 0.76 -17.15 -1.04
C LYS A 7 1.88 -16.97 -0.05
N GLU A 8 3.09 -17.30 -0.47
CA GLU A 8 4.30 -16.92 0.24
C GLU A 8 5.16 -15.96 -0.59
N VAL A 9 5.90 -15.12 0.11
CA VAL A 9 6.84 -14.15 -0.46
C VAL A 9 8.15 -14.25 0.31
N PHE A 10 9.25 -14.35 -0.42
CA PHE A 10 10.59 -14.31 0.13
C PHE A 10 11.24 -12.96 -0.17
N LEU A 11 11.76 -12.33 0.88
CA LEU A 11 12.58 -11.14 0.81
C LEU A 11 13.92 -11.44 1.48
N GLY A 12 14.96 -11.69 0.69
CA GLY A 12 16.20 -12.25 1.20
C GLY A 12 15.96 -13.61 1.88
N SER A 13 16.35 -13.75 3.13
CA SER A 13 16.13 -14.95 3.95
C SER A 13 14.79 -14.96 4.70
N THR A 14 14.00 -13.88 4.64
CA THR A 14 12.74 -13.77 5.37
C THR A 14 11.58 -14.26 4.51
N ARG A 15 10.78 -15.16 5.07
CA ARG A 15 9.57 -15.71 4.48
C ARG A 15 8.35 -15.04 5.08
N TYR A 16 7.45 -14.59 4.22
CA TYR A 16 6.14 -14.06 4.57
C TYR A 16 5.07 -14.93 3.93
N GLN A 17 4.20 -15.52 4.73
CA GLN A 17 3.04 -16.27 4.26
C GLN A 17 1.77 -15.55 4.64
N TYR A 18 0.82 -15.46 3.73
CA TYR A 18 -0.46 -14.82 4.00
C TYR A 18 -1.59 -15.44 3.16
N ASP A 19 -2.79 -15.30 3.67
CA ASP A 19 -4.04 -15.91 3.26
C ASP A 19 -5.18 -14.86 3.29
N PRO A 20 -6.47 -15.24 3.10
CA PRO A 20 -7.58 -14.29 3.15
C PRO A 20 -7.79 -13.56 4.48
N PHE A 21 -7.21 -14.04 5.57
CA PHE A 21 -7.33 -13.40 6.89
C PHE A 21 -6.28 -12.31 7.14
N ASN A 22 -5.34 -12.16 6.22
CA ASN A 22 -4.23 -11.27 6.36
C ASN A 22 -4.03 -10.40 5.11
N TYR A 23 -3.35 -9.27 5.29
CA TYR A 23 -2.89 -8.47 4.17
C TYR A 23 -1.38 -8.24 4.26
N LEU A 24 -0.75 -8.12 3.10
CA LEU A 24 0.66 -7.75 2.99
C LEU A 24 0.75 -6.30 2.56
N LEU A 25 1.52 -5.50 3.31
CA LEU A 25 1.91 -4.14 2.94
C LEU A 25 3.39 -4.12 2.56
N ALA A 26 3.69 -3.58 1.39
CA ALA A 26 5.05 -3.34 0.93
C ALA A 26 5.25 -1.83 0.71
N THR A 27 6.29 -1.26 1.30
CA THR A 27 6.62 0.16 1.20
C THR A 27 7.74 0.46 0.22
N LEU A 28 8.41 -0.58 -0.28
CA LEU A 28 9.47 -0.50 -1.29
C LEU A 28 9.26 -1.60 -2.33
N GLU A 29 9.58 -1.30 -3.58
CA GLU A 29 9.71 -2.30 -4.63
C GLU A 29 11.08 -2.96 -4.52
N LEU A 30 11.11 -4.09 -3.82
CA LEU A 30 12.31 -4.91 -3.71
C LEU A 30 12.17 -6.17 -4.56
N PRO A 31 13.27 -6.68 -5.13
CA PRO A 31 13.27 -7.99 -5.76
C PRO A 31 12.76 -9.04 -4.76
N ARG A 32 11.70 -9.72 -5.14
CA ARG A 32 11.06 -10.74 -4.30
C ARG A 32 10.69 -11.95 -5.13
N VAL A 33 10.89 -13.12 -4.56
CA VAL A 33 10.35 -14.37 -5.10
C VAL A 33 9.01 -14.61 -4.43
N SER A 34 8.00 -14.98 -5.19
CA SER A 34 6.70 -15.29 -4.62
C SER A 34 6.13 -16.55 -5.26
N GLN A 35 5.47 -17.37 -4.41
CA GLN A 35 4.84 -18.61 -4.82
C GLN A 35 3.42 -18.68 -4.30
N VAL A 36 2.49 -19.07 -5.16
CA VAL A 36 1.13 -19.44 -4.76
C VAL A 36 1.19 -20.83 -4.15
N LEU A 37 0.67 -20.98 -2.95
CA LEU A 37 0.66 -22.25 -2.20
C LEU A 37 -0.61 -23.04 -2.44
N GLU A 38 -1.76 -22.34 -2.54
CA GLU A 38 -3.07 -22.96 -2.70
C GLU A 38 -3.78 -22.37 -3.90
N ALA A 39 -3.91 -23.18 -4.95
CA ALA A 39 -4.74 -22.89 -6.11
C ALA A 39 -5.08 -24.20 -6.82
N SER A 40 -6.32 -24.30 -7.35
CA SER A 40 -6.76 -25.37 -8.23
C SER A 40 -7.63 -24.80 -9.34
N ARG A 41 -8.08 -25.64 -10.26
CA ARG A 41 -9.04 -25.22 -11.31
C ARG A 41 -10.37 -24.81 -10.72
N GLU A 42 -10.83 -25.53 -9.69
CA GLU A 42 -12.11 -25.31 -9.01
C GLU A 42 -12.02 -24.15 -8.00
N ARG A 43 -10.82 -23.91 -7.47
CA ARG A 43 -10.53 -22.83 -6.52
C ARG A 43 -9.27 -22.06 -6.94
N PRO A 44 -9.39 -21.20 -7.97
CA PRO A 44 -8.25 -20.41 -8.43
C PRO A 44 -7.76 -19.44 -7.36
N TYR A 45 -6.47 -19.08 -7.44
CA TYR A 45 -5.92 -18.01 -6.61
C TYR A 45 -6.50 -16.66 -7.06
N LEU A 46 -7.09 -15.93 -6.11
CA LEU A 46 -7.66 -14.60 -6.34
C LEU A 46 -7.05 -13.60 -5.36
N SER A 47 -6.57 -12.49 -5.86
CA SER A 47 -6.01 -11.44 -5.03
C SER A 47 -6.32 -10.03 -5.55
N VAL A 48 -6.33 -9.08 -4.64
CA VAL A 48 -6.43 -7.64 -4.92
C VAL A 48 -5.11 -6.98 -4.56
N ARG A 49 -4.54 -6.24 -5.52
CA ARG A 49 -3.40 -5.34 -5.30
C ARG A 49 -3.90 -3.90 -5.42
N LEU A 50 -3.64 -3.10 -4.40
CA LEU A 50 -3.91 -1.67 -4.40
C LEU A 50 -2.56 -0.95 -4.30
N GLU A 51 -2.30 -0.06 -5.25
CA GLU A 51 -1.16 0.84 -5.19
C GLU A 51 -1.59 2.13 -4.49
N LEU A 52 -0.82 2.51 -3.46
CA LEU A 52 -1.10 3.69 -2.65
C LEU A 52 -0.17 4.82 -3.08
N ASP A 53 -0.74 5.94 -3.50
CA ASP A 53 0.01 7.16 -3.79
C ASP A 53 0.55 7.76 -2.47
N PRO A 54 1.88 7.92 -2.31
CA PRO A 54 2.47 8.50 -1.11
C PRO A 54 1.97 9.91 -0.79
N HIS A 55 1.62 10.70 -1.80
CA HIS A 55 1.05 12.04 -1.59
C HIS A 55 -0.35 11.98 -1.00
N LEU A 56 -1.19 11.05 -1.48
CA LEU A 56 -2.50 10.81 -0.92
C LEU A 56 -2.41 10.30 0.52
N VAL A 57 -1.47 9.39 0.80
CA VAL A 57 -1.18 8.94 2.17
C VAL A 57 -0.78 10.13 3.05
N GLY A 58 0.11 11.00 2.58
CA GLY A 58 0.52 12.20 3.29
C GLY A 58 -0.65 13.14 3.60
N SER A 59 -1.58 13.37 2.65
CA SER A 59 -2.75 14.22 2.87
C SER A 59 -3.68 13.65 3.93
N VAL A 60 -3.92 12.33 3.92
CA VAL A 60 -4.75 11.67 4.93
C VAL A 60 -4.12 11.74 6.32
N ILE A 61 -2.78 11.63 6.43
CA ILE A 61 -2.05 11.81 7.70
C ILE A 61 -2.29 13.21 8.28
N VAL A 62 -2.13 14.24 7.45
CA VAL A 62 -2.33 15.64 7.89
C VAL A 62 -3.77 15.87 8.33
N GLU A 63 -4.73 15.47 7.53
CA GLU A 63 -6.16 15.67 7.81
C GLU A 63 -6.65 14.89 9.03
N SER A 64 -6.11 13.70 9.27
CA SER A 64 -6.47 12.88 10.44
C SER A 64 -5.80 13.33 11.73
N GLY A 65 -4.92 14.33 11.70
CA GLY A 65 -4.15 14.76 12.87
C GLY A 65 -3.18 13.72 13.42
N GLN A 66 -2.87 12.69 12.65
CA GLN A 66 -1.96 11.62 13.05
C GLN A 66 -0.52 12.10 13.01
N ALA A 67 0.10 12.26 14.19
CA ALA A 67 1.50 12.63 14.28
C ALA A 67 2.42 11.60 13.60
N ALA A 68 3.54 12.07 13.05
CA ALA A 68 4.56 11.18 12.51
C ALA A 68 5.04 10.19 13.61
N PRO A 69 5.34 8.92 13.26
CA PRO A 69 5.82 7.97 14.24
C PRO A 69 7.17 8.40 14.80
N PRO A 70 7.53 7.98 16.03
CA PRO A 70 8.86 8.17 16.55
C PRO A 70 9.90 7.57 15.60
N ARG A 71 11.08 8.17 15.52
CA ARG A 71 12.13 7.88 14.52
C ARG A 71 12.71 6.44 14.52
N HIS A 72 12.26 5.58 15.41
CA HIS A 72 12.76 4.21 15.60
C HIS A 72 11.61 3.18 15.58
N THR A 73 10.97 2.98 14.45
CA THR A 73 10.12 1.80 14.21
C THR A 73 10.88 0.79 13.37
N ASP A 74 10.70 -0.51 13.68
CA ASP A 74 11.25 -1.62 12.90
C ASP A 74 10.82 -1.48 11.42
N GLN A 75 11.76 -1.06 10.57
CA GLN A 75 11.49 -0.59 9.20
C GLN A 75 11.64 -1.74 8.20
N ARG A 76 10.95 -2.85 8.42
CA ARG A 76 10.88 -3.87 7.37
C ARG A 76 10.13 -3.30 6.16
N ALA A 77 10.66 -3.50 4.98
CA ALA A 77 10.04 -3.05 3.73
C ALA A 77 8.73 -3.78 3.41
N VAL A 78 8.52 -4.97 3.99
CA VAL A 78 7.35 -5.83 3.81
C VAL A 78 6.91 -6.38 5.14
N ASP A 79 5.61 -6.44 5.39
CA ASP A 79 5.03 -7.13 6.53
C ASP A 79 3.61 -7.62 6.26
N VAL A 80 3.18 -8.60 7.06
CA VAL A 80 1.87 -9.22 7.03
C VAL A 80 1.14 -8.89 8.33
N SER A 81 -0.11 -8.46 8.22
CA SER A 81 -0.95 -8.14 9.37
C SER A 81 -2.35 -8.71 9.21
N PRO A 82 -3.04 -9.00 10.32
CA PRO A 82 -4.44 -9.41 10.29
C PRO A 82 -5.32 -8.36 9.60
N LEU A 83 -6.27 -8.85 8.80
CA LEU A 83 -7.25 -8.05 8.11
C LEU A 83 -8.46 -7.81 9.02
N ASP A 84 -8.70 -6.57 9.42
CA ASP A 84 -9.89 -6.23 10.19
C ASP A 84 -11.14 -6.08 9.29
N ALA A 85 -12.32 -6.22 9.90
CA ALA A 85 -13.59 -6.21 9.19
C ALA A 85 -13.87 -4.89 8.46
N ASN A 86 -13.48 -3.75 9.04
CA ASN A 86 -13.73 -2.45 8.43
C ASN A 86 -12.83 -2.21 7.21
N LEU A 87 -11.56 -2.63 7.29
CA LEU A 87 -10.64 -2.57 6.17
C LEU A 87 -11.10 -3.49 5.04
N LEU A 88 -11.54 -4.71 5.38
CA LEU A 88 -12.12 -5.65 4.42
C LEU A 88 -13.35 -5.06 3.71
N ASP A 89 -14.28 -4.48 4.47
CA ASP A 89 -15.48 -3.84 3.89
C ASP A 89 -15.13 -2.74 2.90
N ALA A 90 -14.19 -1.86 3.25
CA ALA A 90 -13.74 -0.80 2.36
C ALA A 90 -13.13 -1.35 1.06
N VAL A 91 -12.32 -2.41 1.14
CA VAL A 91 -11.74 -3.07 -0.04
C VAL A 91 -12.81 -3.74 -0.89
N VAL A 92 -13.79 -4.42 -0.28
CA VAL A 92 -14.91 -5.03 -1.01
C VAL A 92 -15.71 -3.96 -1.75
N ARG A 93 -16.02 -2.83 -1.11
CA ARG A 93 -16.70 -1.70 -1.78
C ARG A 93 -15.89 -1.14 -2.96
N LEU A 94 -14.57 -1.05 -2.81
CA LEU A 94 -13.70 -0.62 -3.91
C LEU A 94 -13.77 -1.59 -5.10
N VAL A 95 -13.69 -2.90 -4.84
CA VAL A 95 -13.77 -3.93 -5.89
C VAL A 95 -15.13 -3.94 -6.58
N ARG A 96 -16.22 -3.72 -5.84
CA ARG A 96 -17.58 -3.62 -6.41
C ARG A 96 -17.76 -2.49 -7.42
N LEU A 97 -16.93 -1.46 -7.39
CA LEU A 97 -16.97 -0.39 -8.42
C LEU A 97 -16.63 -0.92 -9.83
N LEU A 98 -16.04 -2.10 -9.95
CA LEU A 98 -15.86 -2.75 -11.26
C LEU A 98 -17.20 -3.09 -11.94
N GLU A 99 -18.27 -3.29 -11.15
CA GLU A 99 -19.62 -3.55 -11.61
C GLU A 99 -20.40 -2.24 -11.90
N ALA A 100 -19.90 -1.09 -11.39
CA ALA A 100 -20.50 0.23 -11.54
C ALA A 100 -19.46 1.28 -12.02
N PRO A 101 -18.88 1.13 -13.21
CA PRO A 101 -17.77 1.96 -13.66
C PRO A 101 -18.10 3.46 -13.77
N ALA A 102 -19.38 3.81 -13.93
CA ALA A 102 -19.83 5.18 -13.95
C ALA A 102 -19.67 5.89 -12.58
N GLU A 103 -19.72 5.16 -11.49
CA GLU A 103 -19.57 5.70 -10.14
C GLU A 103 -18.09 5.77 -9.70
N ALA A 104 -17.23 4.99 -10.34
CA ALA A 104 -15.82 4.86 -9.96
C ALA A 104 -15.08 6.22 -9.91
N PRO A 105 -15.24 7.17 -10.83
CA PRO A 105 -14.52 8.45 -10.78
C PRO A 105 -14.78 9.25 -9.48
N ILE A 106 -15.96 9.08 -8.88
CA ILE A 106 -16.36 9.80 -7.66
C ILE A 106 -16.06 8.94 -6.42
N LEU A 107 -16.45 7.66 -6.41
CA LEU A 107 -16.40 6.84 -5.21
C LEU A 107 -15.01 6.24 -4.95
N MET A 108 -14.26 5.90 -6.00
CA MET A 108 -12.94 5.29 -5.83
C MET A 108 -11.97 6.18 -5.01
N PRO A 109 -11.84 7.50 -5.25
CA PRO A 109 -11.00 8.36 -4.43
C PRO A 109 -11.43 8.40 -2.96
N LEU A 110 -12.73 8.42 -2.68
CA LEU A 110 -13.27 8.45 -1.31
C LEU A 110 -12.96 7.14 -0.57
N ILE A 111 -13.24 6.00 -1.21
CA ILE A 111 -12.98 4.68 -0.62
C ILE A 111 -11.47 4.45 -0.44
N THR A 112 -10.64 4.88 -1.39
CA THR A 112 -9.17 4.78 -1.26
C THR A 112 -8.67 5.57 -0.06
N ARG A 113 -9.19 6.77 0.19
CA ARG A 113 -8.86 7.57 1.38
C ARG A 113 -9.28 6.86 2.67
N GLU A 114 -10.47 6.25 2.69
CA GLU A 114 -10.92 5.43 3.83
C GLU A 114 -9.97 4.25 4.07
N ILE A 115 -9.57 3.52 3.03
CA ILE A 115 -8.61 2.41 3.14
C ILE A 115 -7.29 2.91 3.75
N ILE A 116 -6.73 4.02 3.25
CA ILE A 116 -5.51 4.61 3.79
C ILE A 116 -5.68 4.96 5.26
N TYR A 117 -6.78 5.60 5.64
CA TYR A 117 -7.06 5.97 7.03
C TYR A 117 -7.13 4.73 7.94
N ARG A 118 -7.81 3.66 7.52
CA ARG A 118 -7.88 2.40 8.29
C ARG A 118 -6.52 1.72 8.43
N LEU A 119 -5.72 1.73 7.38
CA LEU A 119 -4.33 1.23 7.42
C LEU A 119 -3.45 2.05 8.38
N LEU A 120 -3.65 3.37 8.46
CA LEU A 120 -2.94 4.26 9.39
C LEU A 120 -3.28 3.96 10.85
N LEU A 121 -4.51 3.55 11.14
CA LEU A 121 -4.95 3.15 12.48
C LEU A 121 -4.51 1.72 12.84
N GLY A 122 -4.23 0.89 11.84
CA GLY A 122 -3.87 -0.50 12.02
C GLY A 122 -2.40 -0.74 12.42
N ALA A 123 -2.04 -2.01 12.55
CA ALA A 123 -0.70 -2.45 12.97
C ALA A 123 0.44 -1.93 12.09
N GLN A 124 0.17 -1.67 10.81
CA GLN A 124 1.17 -1.17 9.86
C GLN A 124 1.14 0.35 9.64
N GLY A 125 0.40 1.09 10.46
CA GLY A 125 0.28 2.55 10.34
C GLY A 125 1.62 3.29 10.39
N GLY A 126 2.55 2.83 11.22
CA GLY A 126 3.91 3.38 11.28
C GLY A 126 4.67 3.28 9.94
N ARG A 127 4.53 2.15 9.24
CA ARG A 127 5.14 1.93 7.92
C ARG A 127 4.53 2.82 6.85
N LEU A 128 3.22 2.97 6.89
CA LEU A 128 2.50 3.80 5.93
C LEU A 128 2.88 5.28 6.10
N ARG A 129 3.08 5.75 7.34
CA ARG A 129 3.62 7.09 7.61
C ARG A 129 5.04 7.26 7.08
N HIS A 130 5.87 6.24 7.22
CA HIS A 130 7.23 6.25 6.68
C HIS A 130 7.23 6.33 5.15
N LEU A 131 6.34 5.61 4.47
CA LEU A 131 6.15 5.70 3.01
C LEU A 131 5.84 7.14 2.57
N ALA A 132 4.93 7.82 3.26
CA ALA A 132 4.59 9.22 2.97
C ALA A 132 5.80 10.15 3.13
N THR A 133 6.64 9.92 4.14
CA THR A 133 7.87 10.70 4.36
C THR A 133 8.88 10.47 3.23
N LEU A 134 9.09 9.22 2.81
CA LEU A 134 9.97 8.90 1.68
C LEU A 134 9.46 9.48 0.36
N GLY A 135 8.15 9.41 0.10
CA GLY A 135 7.52 10.00 -1.08
C GLY A 135 7.74 11.52 -1.16
N GLY A 136 7.67 12.22 -0.04
CA GLY A 136 7.99 13.65 0.05
C GLY A 136 9.45 13.94 -0.32
N PHE A 137 10.40 13.19 0.19
CA PHE A 137 11.82 13.34 -0.14
C PHE A 137 12.10 13.05 -1.61
N THR A 138 11.52 12.00 -2.17
CA THR A 138 11.70 11.64 -3.59
C THR A 138 11.23 12.74 -4.51
N THR A 139 10.13 13.41 -4.19
CA THR A 139 9.61 14.56 -4.97
C THR A 139 10.54 15.77 -4.88
N HIS A 140 11.11 16.07 -3.71
CA HIS A 140 12.06 17.16 -3.56
C HIS A 140 13.38 16.89 -4.31
N ILE A 141 13.87 15.65 -4.26
CA ILE A 141 15.07 15.24 -5.01
C ILE A 141 14.80 15.29 -6.51
N ALA A 142 13.66 14.79 -6.99
CA ALA A 142 13.29 14.85 -8.40
C ALA A 142 13.19 16.31 -8.90
N ARG A 143 12.59 17.21 -8.12
CA ARG A 143 12.53 18.65 -8.43
C ARG A 143 13.92 19.29 -8.44
N ALA A 144 14.79 18.93 -7.50
CA ALA A 144 16.17 19.43 -7.45
C ALA A 144 16.96 18.98 -8.68
N ILE A 145 16.87 17.71 -9.06
CA ILE A 145 17.51 17.16 -10.26
C ILE A 145 16.97 17.85 -11.52
N GLN A 146 15.67 18.09 -11.60
CA GLN A 146 15.05 18.75 -12.76
C GLN A 146 15.51 20.23 -12.87
N ARG A 147 15.63 20.93 -11.75
CA ARG A 147 16.22 22.31 -11.72
C ARG A 147 17.68 22.31 -12.13
N LEU A 148 18.49 21.40 -11.57
CA LEU A 148 19.90 21.28 -11.96
C LEU A 148 20.05 21.01 -13.45
N ARG A 149 19.23 20.17 -14.06
CA ARG A 149 19.27 19.94 -15.52
C ARG A 149 18.89 21.18 -16.31
N GLN A 150 17.88 21.94 -15.86
CA GLN A 150 17.49 23.21 -16.54
C GLN A 150 18.56 24.29 -16.42
N ASP A 151 19.26 24.35 -15.27
CA ASP A 151 20.32 25.34 -15.05
C ASP A 151 21.62 24.97 -15.79
N PHE A 152 21.87 23.69 -16.12
CA PHE A 152 23.02 23.22 -16.90
C PHE A 152 22.85 23.39 -18.42
N ASP A 153 21.61 23.49 -18.91
CA ASP A 153 21.31 23.69 -20.33
C ASP A 153 21.25 25.19 -20.75
N GLN A 154 21.60 26.10 -19.86
CA GLN A 154 21.77 27.53 -20.22
C GLN A 154 23.26 27.88 -20.44
N PRO A 155 23.62 28.33 -21.63
CA PRO A 155 25.00 28.77 -21.93
C PRO A 155 25.40 30.02 -21.17
#